data_1c24caf451deb11223328b8390604880
#
_entry.id   1c24caf451deb11223328b8390604880
#
_cell.length_a   1.000
_cell.length_b   1.000
_cell.length_c   1.000
_cell.angle_alpha   90.00
_cell.angle_beta   90.00
_cell.angle_gamma   90.00
#
_symmetry.space_group_name_H-M   'P 1'
#
loop_
_entity.id
_entity.type
_entity.pdbx_description
1 polymer ?
#
loop_
_entity_poly.entity_id
_entity_poly.type
_entity_poly.pdbx_seq_one_letter_code
_entity_poly.pdbx_strand_id
1 'polypeptide(L)'
;VGRKRHIALVAALGLLATCAAFGQGRRQLSDKQRRQREILRWELFRPVVRGQHAAVSAGTPAVTQVTMRVLQSGGNAVDAGVAALLAGAVTEFSHFGFGGEAPLLIRTPDGRVHSIAGVGTAPALMTLEFFLNREKDPELELEAVQREHKTGHIPSYGTLPALVPGMVDAALLALQRFGTLPFGEVAEPAASLAQQHPIDNMRSRSIAEASSFLRLFPTSLAVYAPDGRRPRPGDLFRQDDLAATIRSMVRAERAALAAGKSREDAIEAVRDYFYRGPIAREIADFVKSDGGLLRYEDFAAFRLEVEQPLRTVFHGYEVYKAGFWTQGAVLLQALNILEGYDLEALGWNTPQYIHHLVESLKLAFADRDAWYADPQFVSVPVELLSKQYASDRRALINPKRASTKFRPGTFGKRRPVHPSRHPLRRPLPDALASKDTTSINIASADGMLFSASPSGAWMPSVIAGRTGIPLTQRGHSFLTIPGHPNVVEPGKRPRITLTPTLVTHRGEPFMALSTPGGDQQEQALLQVLLAALVFNFNAQAAVEAPRFQSKHLVASFDDHAMEPNVLLLDERMPSFVFEDLDALGHQVELRRSRNSGSAPTAVKVLRNGVIEAGADPYAFRYAAGW
;
A
#
# COMPACT_ATOMS: atom_id res chain seq x y z
N VAL A 1 -16.66 -49.23 27.95
CA VAL A 1 -15.31 -48.83 28.25
C VAL A 1 -14.48 -48.89 26.94
N GLY A 2 -14.22 -47.86 26.24
CA GLY A 2 -13.45 -47.89 24.97
C GLY A 2 -13.34 -46.50 24.35
N ARG A 3 -12.39 -45.70 24.83
CA ARG A 3 -12.04 -44.41 24.22
C ARG A 3 -11.40 -44.61 22.87
N LYS A 4 -12.00 -44.13 21.80
CA LYS A 4 -11.30 -43.85 20.54
C LYS A 4 -10.95 -42.39 20.42
N ARG A 5 -9.66 -42.09 20.53
CA ARG A 5 -9.05 -40.81 20.25
C ARG A 5 -8.98 -40.63 18.73
N HIS A 6 -9.59 -39.57 18.22
CA HIS A 6 -9.26 -39.03 16.90
C HIS A 6 -8.19 -37.98 17.11
N ILE A 7 -6.95 -38.29 16.77
CA ILE A 7 -5.84 -37.35 16.67
C ILE A 7 -5.83 -36.83 15.23
N ALA A 8 -6.06 -35.53 15.10
CA ALA A 8 -6.02 -34.83 13.84
C ALA A 8 -4.58 -34.80 13.28
N LEU A 9 -4.45 -35.02 11.99
CA LEU A 9 -3.21 -34.98 11.19
C LEU A 9 -2.79 -33.51 10.99
N VAL A 10 -1.98 -32.96 11.89
CA VAL A 10 -1.25 -31.70 11.70
C VAL A 10 0.18 -31.93 12.18
N ALA A 11 0.97 -32.62 11.38
CA ALA A 11 2.43 -32.68 11.54
C ALA A 11 3.05 -33.39 10.34
N ALA A 12 3.22 -32.71 9.23
CA ALA A 12 3.94 -33.26 8.10
C ALA A 12 4.94 -32.27 7.49
N LEU A 13 5.70 -31.57 8.37
CA LEU A 13 6.89 -30.82 7.93
C LEU A 13 7.94 -30.76 9.05
N GLY A 14 8.23 -31.89 9.66
CA GLY A 14 9.31 -31.90 10.64
C GLY A 14 9.46 -33.29 11.26
N LEU A 15 9.99 -34.27 10.53
CA LEU A 15 10.64 -35.47 11.08
C LEU A 15 10.97 -36.45 9.95
N LEU A 16 12.12 -36.31 9.38
CA LEU A 16 12.78 -37.36 8.60
C LEU A 16 14.21 -37.53 9.09
N ALA A 17 14.32 -38.10 10.29
CA ALA A 17 15.50 -38.86 10.67
C ALA A 17 15.06 -40.00 11.58
N THR A 18 15.49 -41.20 11.23
CA THR A 18 15.37 -42.50 11.90
C THR A 18 14.08 -43.28 11.62
N CYS A 19 14.18 -44.28 10.69
CA CYS A 19 14.11 -45.71 10.96
C CYS A 19 14.30 -46.47 9.66
N ALA A 20 15.38 -47.19 9.53
CA ALA A 20 15.53 -48.28 8.61
C ALA A 20 14.76 -49.48 9.15
N ALA A 21 13.94 -50.09 8.29
CA ALA A 21 13.34 -51.42 8.24
C ALA A 21 11.82 -51.39 8.05
N PHE A 22 11.41 -51.48 6.81
CA PHE A 22 10.39 -52.40 6.30
C PHE A 22 10.19 -52.06 4.81
N GLY A 23 10.50 -53.01 3.94
CA GLY A 23 10.30 -52.90 2.51
C GLY A 23 8.82 -52.81 2.15
N GLN A 24 8.32 -51.56 2.02
CA GLN A 24 7.10 -51.26 1.30
C GLN A 24 7.47 -50.33 0.16
N GLY A 25 7.11 -50.73 -1.06
CA GLY A 25 7.47 -50.05 -2.29
C GLY A 25 7.25 -48.53 -2.18
N ARG A 26 8.30 -47.75 -2.40
CA ARG A 26 8.20 -46.29 -2.61
C ARG A 26 7.23 -46.06 -3.76
N ARG A 27 5.98 -45.71 -3.47
CA ARG A 27 5.07 -45.18 -4.49
C ARG A 27 5.80 -44.05 -5.21
N GLN A 28 6.14 -44.28 -6.48
CA GLN A 28 6.71 -43.22 -7.30
C GLN A 28 5.69 -42.09 -7.37
N LEU A 29 6.08 -40.88 -6.92
CA LEU A 29 5.25 -39.71 -7.04
C LEU A 29 4.94 -39.46 -8.52
N SER A 30 3.70 -39.10 -8.83
CA SER A 30 3.35 -38.64 -10.18
C SER A 30 4.15 -37.40 -10.54
N ASP A 31 4.31 -37.10 -11.83
CA ASP A 31 5.02 -35.88 -12.27
C ASP A 31 4.41 -34.62 -11.69
N LYS A 32 3.08 -34.52 -11.59
CA LYS A 32 2.38 -33.41 -10.92
C LYS A 32 2.80 -33.29 -9.47
N GLN A 33 2.88 -34.40 -8.73
CA GLN A 33 3.28 -34.39 -7.31
C GLN A 33 4.77 -34.01 -7.14
N ARG A 34 5.65 -34.47 -8.05
CA ARG A 34 7.07 -34.09 -8.06
C ARG A 34 7.25 -32.61 -8.30
N ARG A 35 6.61 -32.03 -9.31
CA ARG A 35 6.63 -30.62 -9.64
C ARG A 35 6.07 -29.77 -8.48
N GLN A 36 4.94 -30.15 -7.89
CA GLN A 36 4.37 -29.43 -6.74
C GLN A 36 5.31 -29.45 -5.53
N ARG A 37 5.97 -30.59 -5.27
CA ARG A 37 6.96 -30.67 -4.18
C ARG A 37 8.18 -29.81 -4.43
N GLU A 38 8.60 -29.65 -5.67
CA GLU A 38 9.71 -28.78 -6.05
C GLU A 38 9.35 -27.30 -5.84
N ILE A 39 8.15 -26.87 -6.23
CA ILE A 39 7.63 -25.53 -5.99
C ILE A 39 7.61 -25.18 -4.49
N LEU A 40 7.32 -26.15 -3.64
CA LEU A 40 7.23 -25.96 -2.18
C LEU A 40 8.57 -26.11 -1.44
N ARG A 41 9.71 -26.21 -2.14
CA ARG A 41 11.05 -26.35 -1.51
C ARG A 41 11.69 -25.06 -1.06
N TRP A 42 11.03 -23.89 -1.24
CA TRP A 42 11.57 -22.64 -0.70
C TRP A 42 11.56 -22.64 0.83
N GLU A 43 12.54 -21.98 1.43
CA GLU A 43 12.73 -21.93 2.87
C GLU A 43 12.25 -20.58 3.43
N LEU A 44 11.66 -20.63 4.63
CA LEU A 44 11.33 -19.42 5.39
C LEU A 44 12.61 -18.80 5.96
N PHE A 45 12.77 -17.50 5.76
CA PHE A 45 13.86 -16.74 6.34
C PHE A 45 13.58 -16.32 7.79
N ARG A 46 12.30 -16.12 8.14
CA ARG A 46 11.87 -15.74 9.49
C ARG A 46 10.80 -16.67 10.03
N PRO A 47 10.81 -16.96 11.34
CA PRO A 47 9.68 -17.63 11.98
C PRO A 47 8.46 -16.71 12.01
N VAL A 48 7.25 -17.32 12.04
CA VAL A 48 6.01 -16.57 12.28
C VAL A 48 6.00 -16.07 13.73
N VAL A 49 5.64 -14.79 13.91
CA VAL A 49 5.43 -14.20 15.23
C VAL A 49 4.00 -14.48 15.70
N ARG A 50 3.81 -14.73 17.00
CA ARG A 50 2.49 -15.00 17.60
C ARG A 50 2.28 -14.20 18.87
N GLY A 51 1.06 -13.72 19.09
CA GLY A 51 0.60 -13.05 20.29
C GLY A 51 -0.77 -13.58 20.73
N GLN A 52 -1.12 -13.36 22.01
CA GLN A 52 -2.44 -13.67 22.56
C GLN A 52 -3.31 -12.41 22.70
N HIS A 53 -2.70 -11.27 23.00
CA HIS A 53 -3.42 -10.01 23.24
C HIS A 53 -3.46 -9.13 22.00
N ALA A 54 -2.33 -9.06 21.28
CA ALA A 54 -2.23 -8.31 20.04
C ALA A 54 -1.04 -8.79 19.19
N ALA A 55 -1.10 -8.51 17.90
CA ALA A 55 0.05 -8.62 17.01
C ALA A 55 0.06 -7.48 15.99
N VAL A 56 1.26 -7.07 15.61
CA VAL A 56 1.53 -6.01 14.65
C VAL A 56 2.50 -6.50 13.58
N SER A 57 2.27 -6.06 12.36
CA SER A 57 3.25 -6.16 11.27
C SER A 57 3.31 -4.82 10.55
N ALA A 58 4.50 -4.17 10.55
CA ALA A 58 4.65 -2.80 10.10
C ALA A 58 6.01 -2.56 9.42
N GLY A 59 6.35 -1.31 9.23
CA GLY A 59 7.60 -0.83 8.63
C GLY A 59 8.83 -1.06 9.49
N THR A 60 9.50 0.02 9.90
CA THR A 60 10.76 -0.07 10.67
C THR A 60 10.58 -0.66 12.07
N PRO A 61 11.68 -1.12 12.72
CA PRO A 61 11.65 -1.54 14.12
C PRO A 61 11.09 -0.47 15.06
N ALA A 62 11.40 0.81 14.82
CA ALA A 62 10.90 1.92 15.63
C ALA A 62 9.37 2.02 15.57
N VAL A 63 8.78 1.90 14.38
CA VAL A 63 7.32 1.90 14.20
C VAL A 63 6.68 0.72 14.93
N THR A 64 7.23 -0.50 14.74
CA THR A 64 6.72 -1.70 15.40
C THR A 64 6.80 -1.59 16.94
N GLN A 65 7.90 -1.03 17.47
CA GLN A 65 8.07 -0.83 18.92
C GLN A 65 7.10 0.22 19.48
N VAL A 66 6.91 1.36 18.78
CA VAL A 66 5.93 2.38 19.17
C VAL A 66 4.52 1.77 19.23
N THR A 67 4.14 1.02 18.19
CA THR A 67 2.84 0.34 18.11
C THR A 67 2.63 -0.60 19.30
N MET A 68 3.61 -1.47 19.56
CA MET A 68 3.52 -2.43 20.68
C MET A 68 3.47 -1.74 22.04
N ARG A 69 4.20 -0.65 22.23
CA ARG A 69 4.17 0.12 23.48
C ARG A 69 2.80 0.70 23.75
N VAL A 70 2.15 1.29 22.73
CA VAL A 70 0.79 1.85 22.89
C VAL A 70 -0.21 0.74 23.24
N LEU A 71 -0.16 -0.42 22.57
CA LEU A 71 -1.02 -1.57 22.88
C LEU A 71 -0.81 -2.07 24.33
N GLN A 72 0.44 -2.22 24.76
CA GLN A 72 0.79 -2.68 26.11
C GLN A 72 0.44 -1.68 27.20
N SER A 73 0.36 -0.38 26.87
CA SER A 73 -0.08 0.68 27.79
C SER A 73 -1.59 0.85 27.86
N GLY A 74 -2.37 -0.01 27.19
CA GLY A 74 -3.84 -0.03 27.24
C GLY A 74 -4.54 0.74 26.11
N GLY A 75 -3.80 1.29 25.15
CA GLY A 75 -4.39 1.84 23.92
C GLY A 75 -4.96 0.72 23.04
N ASN A 76 -6.00 1.01 22.27
CA ASN A 76 -6.59 0.06 21.33
C ASN A 76 -5.80 0.00 20.00
N ALA A 77 -6.24 -0.85 19.06
CA ALA A 77 -5.56 -1.01 17.78
C ALA A 77 -5.55 0.27 16.92
N VAL A 78 -6.51 1.18 17.12
CA VAL A 78 -6.54 2.47 16.40
C VAL A 78 -5.57 3.46 17.04
N ASP A 79 -5.51 3.57 18.36
CA ASP A 79 -4.51 4.39 19.06
C ASP A 79 -3.09 4.00 18.63
N ALA A 80 -2.83 2.69 18.64
CA ALA A 80 -1.55 2.13 18.22
C ALA A 80 -1.27 2.35 16.73
N GLY A 81 -2.28 2.23 15.88
CA GLY A 81 -2.19 2.49 14.44
C GLY A 81 -1.89 3.94 14.12
N VAL A 82 -2.51 4.88 14.83
CA VAL A 82 -2.24 6.32 14.68
C VAL A 82 -0.83 6.66 15.17
N ALA A 83 -0.41 6.14 16.33
CA ALA A 83 0.96 6.31 16.81
C ALA A 83 1.99 5.75 15.81
N ALA A 84 1.70 4.59 15.20
CA ALA A 84 2.51 3.99 14.14
C ALA A 84 2.61 4.88 12.90
N LEU A 85 1.50 5.48 12.46
CA LEU A 85 1.47 6.42 11.33
C LEU A 85 2.36 7.64 11.61
N LEU A 86 2.20 8.27 12.77
CA LEU A 86 2.98 9.46 13.13
C LEU A 86 4.47 9.14 13.28
N ALA A 87 4.83 8.02 13.93
CA ALA A 87 6.21 7.57 14.08
C ALA A 87 6.85 7.18 12.74
N GLY A 88 6.08 6.51 11.87
CA GLY A 88 6.51 6.14 10.54
C GLY A 88 6.73 7.35 9.63
N ALA A 89 5.88 8.38 9.70
CA ALA A 89 6.06 9.63 8.97
C ALA A 89 7.38 10.36 9.32
N VAL A 90 7.95 10.06 10.49
CA VAL A 90 9.25 10.57 10.94
C VAL A 90 10.40 9.64 10.51
N THR A 91 10.25 8.32 10.73
CA THR A 91 11.35 7.36 10.56
C THR A 91 11.43 6.73 9.18
N GLU A 92 10.34 6.79 8.40
CA GLU A 92 10.24 6.26 7.04
C GLU A 92 10.08 7.39 5.99
N PHE A 93 10.68 8.54 6.25
CA PHE A 93 10.57 9.77 5.46
C PHE A 93 10.91 9.64 3.97
N SER A 94 11.56 8.56 3.55
CA SER A 94 11.75 8.27 2.12
C SER A 94 10.49 7.76 1.43
N HIS A 95 9.51 7.27 2.19
CA HIS A 95 8.30 6.64 1.69
C HIS A 95 7.04 7.48 1.90
N PHE A 96 6.96 8.24 2.99
CA PHE A 96 5.85 9.14 3.29
C PHE A 96 6.19 10.14 4.38
N GLY A 97 5.27 11.07 4.68
CA GLY A 97 5.43 12.06 5.73
C GLY A 97 4.09 12.72 6.08
N PHE A 98 4.12 13.72 6.93
CA PHE A 98 2.93 14.47 7.35
C PHE A 98 2.19 15.15 6.19
N GLY A 99 2.87 15.44 5.09
CA GLY A 99 2.24 15.97 3.88
C GLY A 99 1.72 14.91 2.90
N GLY A 100 1.87 13.63 3.24
CA GLY A 100 1.47 12.49 2.40
C GLY A 100 0.04 11.99 2.62
N GLU A 101 -0.16 10.72 2.29
CA GLU A 101 -1.45 10.02 2.34
C GLU A 101 -1.38 8.78 3.23
N ALA A 102 -2.52 8.40 3.83
CA ALA A 102 -2.67 7.15 4.57
C ALA A 102 -4.12 6.64 4.49
N PRO A 103 -4.50 5.90 3.45
CA PRO A 103 -5.77 5.18 3.46
C PRO A 103 -5.80 4.17 4.60
N LEU A 104 -6.95 4.11 5.29
CA LEU A 104 -7.17 3.26 6.45
C LEU A 104 -8.39 2.37 6.23
N LEU A 105 -8.30 1.14 6.74
CA LEU A 105 -9.44 0.27 7.02
C LEU A 105 -9.40 -0.13 8.48
N ILE A 106 -10.54 -0.04 9.14
CA ILE A 106 -10.70 -0.32 10.57
C ILE A 106 -11.91 -1.24 10.76
N ARG A 107 -11.70 -2.40 11.40
CA ARG A 107 -12.80 -3.21 11.93
C ARG A 107 -12.93 -2.93 13.42
N THR A 108 -14.11 -2.53 13.84
CA THR A 108 -14.45 -2.30 15.26
C THR A 108 -14.94 -3.58 15.93
N PRO A 109 -14.93 -3.68 17.27
CA PRO A 109 -15.34 -4.89 17.99
C PRO A 109 -16.78 -5.33 17.70
N ASP A 110 -17.66 -4.41 17.31
CA ASP A 110 -19.05 -4.68 16.90
C ASP A 110 -19.17 -5.31 15.48
N GLY A 111 -18.04 -5.60 14.84
CA GLY A 111 -17.96 -6.26 13.54
C GLY A 111 -18.06 -5.34 12.32
N ARG A 112 -18.29 -4.04 12.50
CA ARG A 112 -18.36 -3.10 11.38
C ARG A 112 -16.99 -2.78 10.82
N VAL A 113 -16.91 -2.62 9.51
CA VAL A 113 -15.68 -2.22 8.80
C VAL A 113 -15.87 -0.82 8.23
N HIS A 114 -14.91 0.04 8.51
CA HIS A 114 -14.88 1.45 8.14
C HIS A 114 -13.68 1.72 7.23
N SER A 115 -13.85 2.66 6.30
CA SER A 115 -12.79 3.16 5.42
C SER A 115 -12.58 4.65 5.69
N ILE A 116 -11.33 5.11 5.69
CA ILE A 116 -10.97 6.53 5.70
C ILE A 116 -10.02 6.74 4.52
N ALA A 117 -10.37 7.69 3.65
CA ALA A 117 -9.62 7.89 2.39
C ALA A 117 -8.15 8.24 2.62
N GLY A 118 -7.85 9.12 3.55
CA GLY A 118 -6.49 9.53 3.87
C GLY A 118 -5.69 10.08 2.69
N VAL A 119 -6.33 10.46 1.59
CA VAL A 119 -5.71 11.06 0.41
C VAL A 119 -6.23 12.47 0.22
N GLY A 120 -5.33 13.38 -0.13
CA GLY A 120 -5.66 14.76 -0.40
C GLY A 120 -6.36 15.00 -1.73
N THR A 121 -6.96 16.17 -1.86
CA THR A 121 -7.62 16.63 -3.08
C THR A 121 -6.70 17.57 -3.87
N ALA A 122 -6.93 17.65 -5.18
CA ALA A 122 -6.28 18.60 -6.07
C ALA A 122 -6.64 20.03 -5.64
N PRO A 123 -5.64 20.95 -5.52
CA PRO A 123 -5.90 22.36 -5.25
C PRO A 123 -6.78 23.01 -6.30
N ALA A 124 -7.46 24.10 -5.96
CA ALA A 124 -8.32 24.86 -6.86
C ALA A 124 -7.64 25.32 -8.16
N LEU A 125 -6.33 25.56 -8.11
CA LEU A 125 -5.52 25.96 -9.26
C LEU A 125 -5.01 24.79 -10.10
N MET A 126 -5.19 23.54 -9.67
CA MET A 126 -4.71 22.33 -10.35
C MET A 126 -5.70 21.89 -11.43
N THR A 127 -5.73 22.60 -12.55
CA THR A 127 -6.64 22.35 -13.67
C THR A 127 -5.96 21.58 -14.81
N LEU A 128 -6.76 20.87 -15.63
CA LEU A 128 -6.27 20.23 -16.85
C LEU A 128 -5.62 21.25 -17.80
N GLU A 129 -6.26 22.41 -17.98
CA GLU A 129 -5.79 23.48 -18.86
C GLU A 129 -4.41 23.99 -18.43
N PHE A 130 -4.18 24.17 -17.12
CA PHE A 130 -2.87 24.57 -16.59
C PHE A 130 -1.77 23.63 -17.06
N PHE A 131 -1.94 22.30 -16.92
CA PHE A 131 -0.92 21.34 -17.31
C PHE A 131 -0.79 21.16 -18.82
N LEU A 132 -1.86 21.33 -19.60
CA LEU A 132 -1.78 21.26 -21.06
C LEU A 132 -1.02 22.43 -21.68
N ASN A 133 -1.09 23.61 -21.05
CA ASN A 133 -0.47 24.85 -21.54
C ASN A 133 0.90 25.15 -20.91
N ARG A 134 1.25 24.46 -19.84
CA ARG A 134 2.50 24.65 -19.11
C ARG A 134 3.72 24.20 -19.95
N GLU A 135 4.76 25.03 -19.97
CA GLU A 135 6.08 24.62 -20.45
C GLU A 135 6.71 23.65 -19.44
N LYS A 136 7.47 22.70 -19.95
CA LYS A 136 8.17 21.73 -19.12
C LYS A 136 9.38 22.38 -18.45
N ASP A 137 9.61 21.99 -17.20
CA ASP A 137 10.84 22.30 -16.51
C ASP A 137 11.79 21.10 -16.60
N PRO A 138 12.90 21.22 -17.36
CA PRO A 138 13.83 20.09 -17.54
C PRO A 138 14.49 19.63 -16.23
N GLU A 139 14.53 20.46 -15.18
CA GLU A 139 15.14 20.07 -13.89
C GLU A 139 14.18 19.30 -12.98
N LEU A 140 12.87 19.49 -13.14
CA LEU A 140 11.84 18.86 -12.33
C LEU A 140 11.25 17.58 -12.94
N GLU A 141 11.58 17.26 -14.16
CA GLU A 141 11.06 16.11 -14.88
C GLU A 141 12.14 15.08 -15.18
N LEU A 142 11.80 13.80 -15.10
CA LEU A 142 12.71 12.74 -15.48
C LEU A 142 13.06 12.86 -16.98
N GLU A 143 14.33 12.76 -17.31
CA GLU A 143 14.85 12.98 -18.67
C GLU A 143 14.14 12.10 -19.73
N ALA A 144 13.75 10.87 -19.37
CA ALA A 144 13.02 9.98 -20.27
C ALA A 144 11.60 10.48 -20.57
N VAL A 145 10.92 11.11 -19.58
CA VAL A 145 9.58 11.69 -19.73
C VAL A 145 9.65 12.99 -20.54
N GLN A 146 10.71 13.77 -20.38
CA GLN A 146 10.91 15.04 -21.08
C GLN A 146 11.01 14.88 -22.59
N ARG A 147 11.68 13.82 -23.06
CA ARG A 147 12.00 13.64 -24.51
C ARG A 147 10.79 13.33 -25.36
N GLU A 148 9.73 12.78 -24.77
CA GLU A 148 8.65 12.15 -25.52
C GLU A 148 7.29 12.83 -25.39
N HIS A 149 7.07 13.66 -24.34
CA HIS A 149 5.85 14.44 -24.16
C HIS A 149 6.09 15.91 -24.41
N LYS A 150 5.60 16.44 -25.52
CA LYS A 150 5.76 17.86 -25.85
C LYS A 150 4.93 18.79 -24.97
N THR A 151 3.83 18.33 -24.38
CA THR A 151 2.93 19.11 -23.52
C THR A 151 2.14 18.19 -22.56
N GLY A 152 1.56 18.76 -21.50
CA GLY A 152 0.49 18.12 -20.75
C GLY A 152 0.93 17.11 -19.71
N HIS A 153 2.07 17.29 -19.07
CA HIS A 153 2.55 16.39 -18.04
C HIS A 153 2.54 17.05 -16.66
N ILE A 154 2.14 16.29 -15.61
CA ILE A 154 2.28 16.69 -14.22
C ILE A 154 3.68 16.26 -13.77
N PRO A 155 4.53 17.19 -13.27
CA PRO A 155 5.90 16.85 -12.91
C PRO A 155 5.94 15.83 -11.76
N SER A 156 6.97 14.99 -11.76
CA SER A 156 7.17 13.98 -10.72
C SER A 156 7.68 14.56 -9.40
N TYR A 157 8.25 15.77 -9.42
CA TYR A 157 8.88 16.43 -8.28
C TYR A 157 8.48 17.90 -8.18
N GLY A 158 8.87 18.54 -7.08
CA GLY A 158 8.58 19.95 -6.82
C GLY A 158 7.24 20.17 -6.11
N THR A 159 6.75 21.41 -6.16
CA THR A 159 5.51 21.83 -5.49
C THR A 159 4.26 21.74 -6.39
N LEU A 160 4.43 21.62 -7.71
CA LEU A 160 3.31 21.54 -8.66
C LEU A 160 2.43 20.26 -8.48
N PRO A 161 2.98 19.07 -8.21
CA PRO A 161 2.17 17.87 -8.00
C PRO A 161 1.62 17.75 -6.57
N ALA A 162 1.84 18.74 -5.70
CA ALA A 162 1.38 18.69 -4.32
C ALA A 162 -0.15 18.75 -4.22
N LEU A 163 -0.71 17.87 -3.40
CA LEU A 163 -2.11 17.87 -2.98
C LEU A 163 -2.22 18.36 -1.54
N VAL A 164 -3.44 18.62 -1.09
CA VAL A 164 -3.69 18.86 0.34
C VAL A 164 -3.24 17.63 1.13
N PRO A 165 -2.47 17.75 2.22
CA PRO A 165 -2.08 16.62 3.05
C PRO A 165 -3.29 15.83 3.56
N GLY A 166 -3.36 14.52 3.27
CA GLY A 166 -4.48 13.67 3.68
C GLY A 166 -4.21 12.83 4.92
N MET A 167 -2.93 12.49 5.18
CA MET A 167 -2.53 11.57 6.25
C MET A 167 -2.91 12.10 7.64
N VAL A 168 -2.67 13.37 7.90
CA VAL A 168 -2.93 13.99 9.23
C VAL A 168 -4.42 13.97 9.56
N ASP A 169 -5.28 14.34 8.61
CA ASP A 169 -6.73 14.31 8.83
C ASP A 169 -7.25 12.88 9.03
N ALA A 170 -6.70 11.91 8.28
CA ALA A 170 -7.06 10.50 8.46
C ALA A 170 -6.66 9.97 9.83
N ALA A 171 -5.47 10.32 10.32
CA ALA A 171 -5.00 9.93 11.65
C ALA A 171 -5.87 10.55 12.76
N LEU A 172 -6.17 11.84 12.66
CA LEU A 172 -7.00 12.56 13.64
C LEU A 172 -8.45 12.06 13.62
N LEU A 173 -9.05 11.84 12.44
CA LEU A 173 -10.40 11.29 12.30
C LEU A 173 -10.49 9.87 12.87
N ALA A 174 -9.51 9.01 12.58
CA ALA A 174 -9.45 7.66 13.13
C ALA A 174 -9.35 7.69 14.65
N LEU A 175 -8.45 8.50 15.20
CA LEU A 175 -8.27 8.66 16.65
C LEU A 175 -9.54 9.21 17.32
N GLN A 176 -10.15 10.25 16.75
CA GLN A 176 -11.36 10.88 17.27
C GLN A 176 -12.53 9.90 17.35
N ARG A 177 -12.74 9.10 16.29
CA ARG A 177 -13.93 8.24 16.11
C ARG A 177 -13.79 6.85 16.73
N PHE A 178 -12.59 6.30 16.77
CA PHE A 178 -12.35 4.89 17.09
C PHE A 178 -11.23 4.68 18.11
N GLY A 179 -10.41 5.69 18.40
CA GLY A 179 -9.38 5.64 19.43
C GLY A 179 -9.93 5.99 20.82
N THR A 180 -9.11 5.78 21.84
CA THR A 180 -9.42 6.05 23.25
C THR A 180 -8.45 7.03 23.89
N LEU A 181 -7.24 7.16 23.36
CA LEU A 181 -6.19 8.01 23.92
C LEU A 181 -6.27 9.45 23.39
N PRO A 182 -5.77 10.45 24.16
CA PRO A 182 -5.55 11.79 23.66
C PRO A 182 -4.51 11.82 22.53
N PHE A 183 -4.58 12.83 21.65
CA PHE A 183 -3.60 13.01 20.57
C PHE A 183 -2.16 13.13 21.08
N GLY A 184 -1.95 13.88 22.19
CA GLY A 184 -0.62 14.07 22.76
C GLY A 184 0.06 12.77 23.18
N GLU A 185 -0.69 11.78 23.65
CA GLU A 185 -0.12 10.48 24.04
C GLU A 185 0.33 9.66 22.81
N VAL A 186 -0.46 9.66 21.76
CA VAL A 186 -0.10 8.91 20.52
C VAL A 186 0.94 9.64 19.65
N ALA A 187 1.07 10.98 19.81
CA ALA A 187 2.00 11.79 19.02
C ALA A 187 3.39 11.95 19.68
N GLU A 188 3.50 11.83 21.00
CA GLU A 188 4.77 12.06 21.72
C GLU A 188 5.91 11.14 21.25
N PRO A 189 5.69 9.83 20.95
CA PRO A 189 6.74 9.00 20.38
C PRO A 189 7.29 9.55 19.05
N ALA A 190 6.42 10.06 18.18
CA ALA A 190 6.83 10.67 16.92
C ALA A 190 7.61 11.97 17.13
N ALA A 191 7.20 12.82 18.07
CA ALA A 191 7.90 14.05 18.42
C ALA A 191 9.32 13.76 18.96
N SER A 192 9.45 12.73 19.81
CA SER A 192 10.73 12.28 20.33
C SER A 192 11.64 11.72 19.23
N LEU A 193 11.11 10.90 18.33
CA LEU A 193 11.86 10.37 17.18
C LEU A 193 12.27 11.48 16.21
N ALA A 194 11.43 12.49 15.98
CA ALA A 194 11.78 13.63 15.15
C ALA A 194 12.89 14.49 15.78
N GLN A 195 12.96 14.58 17.11
CA GLN A 195 14.04 15.26 17.80
C GLN A 195 15.39 14.59 17.53
N GLN A 196 15.43 13.26 17.60
CA GLN A 196 16.56 12.46 17.14
C GLN A 196 16.25 10.97 17.12
N HIS A 197 16.75 10.27 16.10
CA HIS A 197 16.77 8.81 16.04
C HIS A 197 17.96 8.34 15.20
N PRO A 198 18.48 7.12 15.43
CA PRO A 198 19.50 6.56 14.57
C PRO A 198 18.94 6.27 13.18
N ILE A 199 19.53 6.87 12.14
CA ILE A 199 19.11 6.64 10.75
C ILE A 199 19.47 5.22 10.31
N ASP A 200 18.56 4.54 9.63
CA ASP A 200 18.79 3.21 9.08
C ASP A 200 19.51 3.23 7.72
N ASN A 201 19.95 2.05 7.27
CA ASN A 201 20.66 1.86 6.00
C ASN A 201 19.83 2.32 4.79
N MET A 202 18.52 2.06 4.78
CA MET A 202 17.66 2.39 3.65
C MET A 202 17.49 3.91 3.51
N ARG A 203 17.26 4.64 4.61
CA ARG A 203 17.08 6.10 4.60
C ARG A 203 18.37 6.82 4.25
N SER A 204 19.49 6.37 4.82
CA SER A 204 20.82 6.88 4.43
C SER A 204 21.08 6.68 2.92
N ARG A 205 20.74 5.52 2.39
CA ARG A 205 20.85 5.21 0.96
C ARG A 205 19.90 6.06 0.11
N SER A 206 18.64 6.22 0.51
CA SER A 206 17.66 7.06 -0.20
C SER A 206 18.11 8.51 -0.32
N ILE A 207 18.71 9.08 0.75
CA ILE A 207 19.32 10.41 0.70
C ILE A 207 20.47 10.45 -0.33
N ALA A 208 21.32 9.42 -0.36
CA ALA A 208 22.42 9.35 -1.31
C ALA A 208 21.94 9.30 -2.76
N GLU A 209 20.93 8.49 -3.05
CA GLU A 209 20.34 8.34 -4.37
C GLU A 209 19.60 9.61 -4.83
N ALA A 210 18.93 10.31 -3.90
CA ALA A 210 18.23 11.57 -4.19
C ALA A 210 19.13 12.81 -4.23
N SER A 211 20.44 12.69 -3.99
CA SER A 211 21.33 13.85 -3.75
C SER A 211 21.39 14.88 -4.89
N SER A 212 21.22 14.47 -6.13
CA SER A 212 21.19 15.39 -7.29
C SER A 212 19.92 16.25 -7.29
N PHE A 213 18.78 15.68 -6.92
CA PHE A 213 17.49 16.38 -6.83
C PHE A 213 17.36 17.22 -5.57
N LEU A 214 17.89 16.77 -4.43
CA LEU A 214 17.83 17.54 -3.17
C LEU A 214 18.48 18.93 -3.30
N ARG A 215 19.44 19.09 -4.22
CA ARG A 215 20.04 20.40 -4.49
C ARG A 215 19.05 21.43 -5.07
N LEU A 216 17.99 20.96 -5.71
CA LEU A 216 16.93 21.81 -6.25
C LEU A 216 15.98 22.32 -5.15
N PHE A 217 16.01 21.69 -3.97
CA PHE A 217 15.11 21.97 -2.86
C PHE A 217 15.89 22.35 -1.59
N PRO A 218 16.27 23.63 -1.41
CA PRO A 218 17.13 24.06 -0.30
C PRO A 218 16.60 23.69 1.09
N THR A 219 15.29 23.77 1.31
CA THR A 219 14.65 23.38 2.58
C THR A 219 14.80 21.89 2.88
N SER A 220 14.68 21.04 1.87
CA SER A 220 14.87 19.60 1.99
C SER A 220 16.36 19.24 2.17
N LEU A 221 17.24 19.92 1.43
CA LEU A 221 18.67 19.72 1.56
C LEU A 221 19.16 20.03 2.98
N ALA A 222 18.65 21.11 3.59
CA ALA A 222 19.01 21.51 4.96
C ALA A 222 18.64 20.44 6.01
N VAL A 223 17.59 19.66 5.78
CA VAL A 223 17.16 18.58 6.70
C VAL A 223 17.88 17.27 6.38
N TYR A 224 17.90 16.86 5.11
CA TYR A 224 18.37 15.53 4.73
C TYR A 224 19.89 15.42 4.57
N ALA A 225 20.56 16.54 4.31
CA ALA A 225 22.01 16.60 4.22
C ALA A 225 22.55 17.90 4.83
N PRO A 226 22.39 18.12 6.14
CA PRO A 226 22.84 19.33 6.82
C PRO A 226 24.34 19.54 6.57
N ASP A 227 24.73 20.78 6.30
CA ASP A 227 26.12 21.18 5.97
C ASP A 227 26.71 20.43 4.75
N GLY A 228 25.84 19.93 3.85
CA GLY A 228 26.22 19.13 2.70
C GLY A 228 26.68 17.71 3.04
N ARG A 229 26.56 17.29 4.30
CA ARG A 229 26.97 15.98 4.78
C ARG A 229 25.80 15.00 4.77
N ARG A 230 25.94 13.91 4.05
CA ARG A 230 24.98 12.81 4.06
C ARG A 230 25.12 12.02 5.36
N PRO A 231 24.02 11.80 6.12
CA PRO A 231 24.08 10.98 7.32
C PRO A 231 24.42 9.53 6.96
N ARG A 232 25.27 8.89 7.78
CA ARG A 232 25.63 7.48 7.66
C ARG A 232 24.69 6.62 8.50
N PRO A 233 24.49 5.36 8.17
CA PRO A 233 23.71 4.45 9.01
C PRO A 233 24.22 4.47 10.47
N GLY A 234 23.30 4.68 11.41
CA GLY A 234 23.57 4.82 12.83
C GLY A 234 23.82 6.25 13.31
N ASP A 235 24.06 7.22 12.44
CA ASP A 235 24.13 8.62 12.83
C ASP A 235 22.80 9.08 13.44
N LEU A 236 22.84 9.99 14.41
CA LEU A 236 21.64 10.59 15.00
C LEU A 236 21.04 11.61 14.02
N PHE A 237 19.97 11.22 13.39
CA PHE A 237 19.23 12.04 12.45
C PHE A 237 18.19 12.91 13.17
N ARG A 238 18.08 14.17 12.78
CA ARG A 238 17.22 15.17 13.40
C ARG A 238 16.31 15.82 12.38
N GLN A 239 15.07 16.07 12.81
CA GLN A 239 14.04 16.80 12.08
C GLN A 239 13.42 17.83 13.04
N ASP A 240 14.23 18.81 13.46
CA ASP A 240 13.89 19.75 14.54
C ASP A 240 12.62 20.54 14.26
N ASP A 241 12.44 21.03 13.03
CA ASP A 241 11.24 21.77 12.62
C ASP A 241 10.00 20.85 12.67
N LEU A 242 10.10 19.59 12.25
CA LEU A 242 9.00 18.62 12.35
C LEU A 242 8.67 18.31 13.82
N ALA A 243 9.67 18.13 14.68
CA ALA A 243 9.47 17.96 16.11
C ALA A 243 8.74 19.15 16.75
N ALA A 244 9.11 20.37 16.36
CA ALA A 244 8.44 21.59 16.81
C ALA A 244 6.99 21.65 16.33
N THR A 245 6.73 21.29 15.09
CA THR A 245 5.38 21.20 14.50
C THR A 245 4.51 20.21 15.25
N ILE A 246 4.96 18.96 15.46
CA ILE A 246 4.20 17.96 16.22
C ILE A 246 3.88 18.45 17.64
N ARG A 247 4.88 19.01 18.34
CA ARG A 247 4.68 19.58 19.67
C ARG A 247 3.70 20.76 19.69
N SER A 248 3.64 21.56 18.61
CA SER A 248 2.67 22.65 18.52
C SER A 248 1.23 22.14 18.40
N MET A 249 1.04 21.03 17.66
CA MET A 249 -0.25 20.34 17.58
C MET A 249 -0.67 19.77 18.96
N VAL A 250 0.28 19.16 19.70
CA VAL A 250 0.02 18.68 21.08
C VAL A 250 -0.33 19.86 22.01
N ARG A 251 0.31 21.01 21.88
CA ARG A 251 -0.07 22.22 22.66
C ARG A 251 -1.49 22.71 22.34
N ALA A 252 -1.93 22.63 21.06
CA ALA A 252 -3.30 22.97 20.68
C ALA A 252 -4.33 22.07 21.37
N GLU A 253 -4.08 20.75 21.44
CA GLU A 253 -4.93 19.82 22.21
C GLU A 253 -4.97 20.20 23.69
N ARG A 254 -3.79 20.34 24.32
CA ARG A 254 -3.69 20.68 25.75
C ARG A 254 -4.42 21.97 26.10
N ALA A 255 -4.34 22.97 25.24
CA ALA A 255 -5.07 24.23 25.43
C ALA A 255 -6.59 24.03 25.36
N ALA A 256 -7.07 23.18 24.44
CA ALA A 256 -8.48 22.85 24.35
C ALA A 256 -8.99 22.08 25.57
N LEU A 257 -8.24 21.08 26.04
CA LEU A 257 -8.55 20.33 27.25
C LEU A 257 -8.55 21.22 28.51
N ALA A 258 -7.56 22.10 28.62
CA ALA A 258 -7.49 23.08 29.71
C ALA A 258 -8.66 24.08 29.70
N ALA A 259 -9.25 24.34 28.53
CA ALA A 259 -10.47 25.14 28.37
C ALA A 259 -11.77 24.31 28.63
N GLY A 260 -11.66 23.05 29.12
CA GLY A 260 -12.79 22.20 29.45
C GLY A 260 -13.47 21.52 28.26
N LYS A 261 -12.83 21.46 27.09
CA LYS A 261 -13.37 20.76 25.93
C LYS A 261 -13.27 19.24 26.12
N SER A 262 -14.16 18.49 25.46
CA SER A 262 -14.09 17.05 25.40
C SER A 262 -12.83 16.58 24.68
N ARG A 263 -12.47 15.30 24.79
CA ARG A 263 -11.36 14.67 24.03
C ARG A 263 -11.58 14.86 22.53
N GLU A 264 -12.78 14.59 22.03
CA GLU A 264 -13.16 14.69 20.64
C GLU A 264 -13.00 16.14 20.11
N ASP A 265 -13.45 17.13 20.89
CA ASP A 265 -13.31 18.55 20.57
C ASP A 265 -11.84 19.03 20.66
N ALA A 266 -11.05 18.43 21.53
CA ALA A 266 -9.62 18.72 21.63
C ALA A 266 -8.86 18.15 20.42
N ILE A 267 -9.22 16.97 19.92
CA ILE A 267 -8.67 16.42 18.67
C ILE A 267 -9.11 17.29 17.47
N GLU A 268 -10.35 17.79 17.45
CA GLU A 268 -10.80 18.75 16.43
C GLU A 268 -9.98 20.07 16.48
N ALA A 269 -9.61 20.53 17.66
CA ALA A 269 -8.74 21.70 17.80
C ALA A 269 -7.33 21.45 17.22
N VAL A 270 -6.80 20.23 17.33
CA VAL A 270 -5.56 19.84 16.64
C VAL A 270 -5.72 19.89 15.13
N ARG A 271 -6.85 19.40 14.61
CA ARG A 271 -7.19 19.45 13.20
C ARG A 271 -7.27 20.88 12.67
N ASP A 272 -7.98 21.75 13.40
CA ASP A 272 -8.08 23.17 13.05
C ASP A 272 -6.72 23.86 13.09
N TYR A 273 -5.85 23.53 14.06
CA TYR A 273 -4.49 24.05 14.13
C TYR A 273 -3.66 23.69 12.90
N PHE A 274 -3.84 22.47 12.36
CA PHE A 274 -3.15 22.03 11.14
C PHE A 274 -3.76 22.64 9.87
N TYR A 275 -5.07 22.48 9.64
CA TYR A 275 -5.72 22.80 8.35
C TYR A 275 -6.25 24.24 8.25
N ARG A 276 -6.54 24.90 9.35
CA ARG A 276 -7.06 26.29 9.41
C ARG A 276 -6.14 27.23 10.18
N GLY A 277 -5.12 26.68 10.81
CA GLY A 277 -4.20 27.38 11.68
C GLY A 277 -2.89 27.79 10.98
N PRO A 278 -1.84 28.00 11.79
CA PRO A 278 -0.54 28.49 11.31
C PRO A 278 0.17 27.52 10.36
N ILE A 279 -0.01 26.19 10.53
CA ILE A 279 0.67 25.19 9.69
C ILE A 279 0.20 25.30 8.23
N ALA A 280 -1.13 25.34 8.01
CA ALA A 280 -1.68 25.51 6.66
C ALA A 280 -1.23 26.82 6.00
N ARG A 281 -1.18 27.93 6.77
CA ARG A 281 -0.73 29.23 6.25
C ARG A 281 0.73 29.16 5.81
N GLU A 282 1.60 28.63 6.64
CA GLU A 282 3.03 28.52 6.32
C GLU A 282 3.28 27.64 5.09
N ILE A 283 2.59 26.49 4.99
CA ILE A 283 2.70 25.61 3.80
C ILE A 283 2.20 26.34 2.55
N ALA A 284 1.03 26.98 2.63
CA ALA A 284 0.43 27.69 1.48
C ALA A 284 1.29 28.86 0.99
N ASP A 285 1.82 29.67 1.92
CA ASP A 285 2.69 30.81 1.60
C ASP A 285 4.00 30.32 0.95
N PHE A 286 4.61 29.27 1.51
CA PHE A 286 5.80 28.66 0.92
C PHE A 286 5.52 28.13 -0.50
N VAL A 287 4.47 27.31 -0.68
CA VAL A 287 4.12 26.73 -1.99
C VAL A 287 3.82 27.83 -3.02
N LYS A 288 3.11 28.90 -2.60
CA LYS A 288 2.84 30.07 -3.46
C LYS A 288 4.15 30.76 -3.88
N SER A 289 5.09 30.95 -2.96
CA SER A 289 6.38 31.59 -3.26
C SER A 289 7.28 30.74 -4.19
N ASP A 290 7.12 29.41 -4.14
CA ASP A 290 7.84 28.44 -4.97
C ASP A 290 7.14 28.16 -6.33
N GLY A 291 6.06 28.90 -6.65
CA GLY A 291 5.32 28.74 -7.90
C GLY A 291 4.33 27.56 -7.94
N GLY A 292 4.12 26.87 -6.82
CA GLY A 292 3.18 25.76 -6.72
C GLY A 292 1.72 26.21 -6.61
N LEU A 293 0.80 25.24 -6.59
CA LEU A 293 -0.64 25.48 -6.78
C LEU A 293 -1.47 25.48 -5.50
N LEU A 294 -1.00 24.90 -4.39
CA LEU A 294 -1.71 24.89 -3.10
C LEU A 294 -1.89 26.29 -2.53
N ARG A 295 -3.09 26.55 -2.00
CA ARG A 295 -3.46 27.80 -1.31
C ARG A 295 -4.08 27.47 0.05
N TYR A 296 -4.14 28.46 0.93
CA TYR A 296 -4.73 28.30 2.27
C TYR A 296 -6.18 27.82 2.22
N GLU A 297 -6.94 28.29 1.25
CA GLU A 297 -8.36 27.94 1.06
C GLU A 297 -8.55 26.45 0.78
N ASP A 298 -7.60 25.82 0.07
CA ASP A 298 -7.61 24.38 -0.21
C ASP A 298 -7.50 23.58 1.10
N PHE A 299 -6.64 24.01 2.02
CA PHE A 299 -6.52 23.41 3.36
C PHE A 299 -7.76 23.65 4.20
N ALA A 300 -8.25 24.90 4.25
CA ALA A 300 -9.37 25.29 5.10
C ALA A 300 -10.68 24.57 4.73
N ALA A 301 -10.85 24.26 3.44
CA ALA A 301 -12.00 23.53 2.91
C ALA A 301 -11.87 21.99 3.04
N PHE A 302 -10.65 21.47 3.20
CA PHE A 302 -10.40 20.03 3.21
C PHE A 302 -10.92 19.37 4.49
N ARG A 303 -11.65 18.28 4.33
CA ARG A 303 -12.11 17.41 5.44
C ARG A 303 -12.39 16.01 4.92
N LEU A 304 -11.91 15.02 5.65
CA LEU A 304 -12.22 13.61 5.41
C LEU A 304 -13.45 13.17 6.21
N GLU A 305 -14.11 12.16 5.70
CA GLU A 305 -15.22 11.48 6.35
C GLU A 305 -14.95 9.97 6.40
N VAL A 306 -15.68 9.28 7.26
CA VAL A 306 -15.69 7.81 7.30
C VAL A 306 -16.55 7.32 6.14
N GLU A 307 -15.95 6.52 5.27
CA GLU A 307 -16.58 5.93 4.07
C GLU A 307 -16.95 4.47 4.29
N GLN A 308 -17.90 3.98 3.50
CA GLN A 308 -18.18 2.54 3.42
C GLN A 308 -17.12 1.88 2.51
N PRO A 309 -16.48 0.79 2.96
CA PRO A 309 -15.53 0.05 2.13
C PRO A 309 -16.23 -0.72 1.02
N LEU A 310 -15.54 -0.94 -0.09
CA LEU A 310 -15.92 -1.94 -1.08
C LEU A 310 -15.68 -3.34 -0.51
N ARG A 311 -16.50 -4.32 -0.90
CA ARG A 311 -16.34 -5.70 -0.45
C ARG A 311 -16.76 -6.72 -1.49
N THR A 312 -16.21 -7.92 -1.36
CA THR A 312 -16.70 -9.14 -2.01
C THR A 312 -16.64 -10.32 -1.06
N VAL A 313 -17.36 -11.38 -1.38
CA VAL A 313 -17.26 -12.67 -0.69
C VAL A 313 -16.50 -13.64 -1.58
N PHE A 314 -15.52 -14.35 -1.02
CA PHE A 314 -14.75 -15.40 -1.68
C PHE A 314 -14.68 -16.64 -0.77
N HIS A 315 -15.34 -17.73 -1.16
CA HIS A 315 -15.41 -18.97 -0.36
C HIS A 315 -15.78 -18.76 1.12
N GLY A 316 -16.72 -17.85 1.39
CA GLY A 316 -17.20 -17.54 2.75
C GLY A 316 -16.36 -16.50 3.52
N TYR A 317 -15.27 -16.00 2.94
CA TYR A 317 -14.50 -14.89 3.48
C TYR A 317 -14.99 -13.58 2.86
N GLU A 318 -15.25 -12.57 3.68
CA GLU A 318 -15.54 -11.21 3.24
C GLU A 318 -14.23 -10.43 3.15
N VAL A 319 -13.91 -9.94 1.97
CA VAL A 319 -12.70 -9.16 1.70
C VAL A 319 -13.07 -7.71 1.47
N TYR A 320 -12.49 -6.81 2.24
CA TYR A 320 -12.79 -5.38 2.24
C TYR A 320 -11.62 -4.57 1.68
N LYS A 321 -11.94 -3.56 0.89
CA LYS A 321 -11.00 -2.62 0.27
C LYS A 321 -11.57 -1.19 0.36
N ALA A 322 -10.70 -0.19 0.25
CA ALA A 322 -11.14 1.19 0.07
C ALA A 322 -11.89 1.41 -1.25
N GLY A 323 -12.47 2.59 -1.44
CA GLY A 323 -13.31 2.95 -2.60
C GLY A 323 -12.58 2.92 -3.95
N PHE A 324 -13.32 3.15 -5.03
CA PHE A 324 -12.80 3.17 -6.41
C PHE A 324 -11.81 4.30 -6.72
N TRP A 325 -11.60 5.23 -5.80
CA TRP A 325 -10.49 6.19 -5.83
C TRP A 325 -9.13 5.53 -5.54
N THR A 326 -9.10 4.21 -5.21
CA THR A 326 -7.90 3.37 -5.18
C THR A 326 -7.96 2.29 -6.24
N GLN A 327 -6.85 1.57 -6.43
CA GLN A 327 -6.86 0.34 -7.22
C GLN A 327 -7.40 -0.89 -6.46
N GLY A 328 -7.86 -0.74 -5.20
CA GLY A 328 -8.25 -1.86 -4.33
C GLY A 328 -9.27 -2.82 -4.92
N ALA A 329 -10.23 -2.30 -5.69
CA ALA A 329 -11.23 -3.13 -6.34
C ALA A 329 -10.67 -4.12 -7.38
N VAL A 330 -9.42 -3.94 -7.86
CA VAL A 330 -8.73 -4.93 -8.74
C VAL A 330 -8.64 -6.29 -8.04
N LEU A 331 -8.27 -6.32 -6.75
CA LEU A 331 -8.20 -7.56 -5.98
C LEU A 331 -9.58 -8.19 -5.84
N LEU A 332 -10.62 -7.40 -5.55
CA LEU A 332 -11.99 -7.90 -5.41
C LEU A 332 -12.50 -8.48 -6.74
N GLN A 333 -12.26 -7.81 -7.88
CA GLN A 333 -12.59 -8.31 -9.20
C GLN A 333 -11.83 -9.60 -9.52
N ALA A 334 -10.52 -9.63 -9.25
CA ALA A 334 -9.70 -10.82 -9.48
C ALA A 334 -10.20 -12.02 -8.66
N LEU A 335 -10.55 -11.84 -7.38
CA LEU A 335 -11.15 -12.87 -6.54
C LEU A 335 -12.48 -13.39 -7.15
N ASN A 336 -13.35 -12.48 -7.59
CA ASN A 336 -14.63 -12.85 -8.20
C ASN A 336 -14.45 -13.66 -9.50
N ILE A 337 -13.44 -13.31 -10.31
CA ILE A 337 -13.11 -14.08 -11.52
C ILE A 337 -12.55 -15.45 -11.14
N LEU A 338 -11.64 -15.51 -10.18
CA LEU A 338 -10.94 -16.71 -9.74
C LEU A 338 -11.84 -17.69 -8.99
N GLU A 339 -12.92 -17.24 -8.37
CA GLU A 339 -13.86 -18.10 -7.63
C GLU A 339 -14.48 -19.23 -8.48
N GLY A 340 -14.49 -19.07 -9.80
CA GLY A 340 -14.97 -20.11 -10.72
C GLY A 340 -13.95 -21.20 -11.07
N TYR A 341 -12.74 -21.16 -10.50
CA TYR A 341 -11.71 -22.16 -10.70
C TYR A 341 -11.41 -22.92 -9.40
N ASP A 342 -11.12 -24.20 -9.52
CA ASP A 342 -10.59 -24.99 -8.40
C ASP A 342 -9.08 -24.70 -8.23
N LEU A 343 -8.78 -23.64 -7.48
CA LEU A 343 -7.41 -23.18 -7.26
C LEU A 343 -6.57 -24.19 -6.48
N GLU A 344 -7.19 -24.96 -5.57
CA GLU A 344 -6.51 -26.01 -4.83
C GLU A 344 -6.06 -27.15 -5.76
N ALA A 345 -6.94 -27.58 -6.66
CA ALA A 345 -6.62 -28.60 -7.66
C ALA A 345 -5.60 -28.13 -8.70
N LEU A 346 -5.56 -26.84 -9.02
CA LEU A 346 -4.49 -26.25 -9.84
C LEU A 346 -3.13 -26.35 -9.14
N GLY A 347 -3.08 -26.19 -7.82
CA GLY A 347 -1.87 -26.27 -6.99
C GLY A 347 -1.11 -24.96 -6.90
N TRP A 348 -0.58 -24.67 -5.70
CA TRP A 348 0.16 -23.44 -5.41
C TRP A 348 1.31 -23.19 -6.39
N ASN A 349 1.37 -22.00 -6.97
CA ASN A 349 2.41 -21.52 -7.88
C ASN A 349 2.76 -22.46 -9.06
N THR A 350 1.87 -23.37 -9.45
CA THR A 350 2.02 -24.09 -10.72
C THR A 350 1.85 -23.12 -11.90
N PRO A 351 2.40 -23.43 -13.08
CA PRO A 351 2.22 -22.59 -14.27
C PRO A 351 0.77 -22.29 -14.60
N GLN A 352 -0.14 -23.27 -14.45
CA GLN A 352 -1.57 -23.09 -14.68
C GLN A 352 -2.21 -22.18 -13.62
N TYR A 353 -1.86 -22.32 -12.34
CA TYR A 353 -2.31 -21.42 -11.28
C TYR A 353 -1.88 -19.99 -11.57
N ILE A 354 -0.58 -19.75 -11.83
CA ILE A 354 -0.03 -18.43 -12.15
C ILE A 354 -0.72 -17.84 -13.38
N HIS A 355 -0.89 -18.61 -14.44
CA HIS A 355 -1.55 -18.17 -15.66
C HIS A 355 -2.98 -17.65 -15.39
N HIS A 356 -3.80 -18.40 -14.64
CA HIS A 356 -5.16 -17.97 -14.33
C HIS A 356 -5.20 -16.72 -13.47
N LEU A 357 -4.28 -16.58 -12.49
CA LEU A 357 -4.18 -15.36 -11.70
C LEU A 357 -3.76 -14.15 -12.56
N VAL A 358 -2.75 -14.32 -13.41
CA VAL A 358 -2.25 -13.26 -14.29
C VAL A 358 -3.33 -12.80 -15.28
N GLU A 359 -4.04 -13.75 -15.93
CA GLU A 359 -5.11 -13.39 -16.88
C GLU A 359 -6.29 -12.69 -16.16
N SER A 360 -6.63 -13.12 -14.94
CA SER A 360 -7.67 -12.44 -14.13
C SER A 360 -7.23 -11.01 -13.75
N LEU A 361 -5.98 -10.83 -13.34
CA LEU A 361 -5.41 -9.52 -13.04
C LEU A 361 -5.37 -8.60 -14.26
N LYS A 362 -4.98 -9.11 -15.44
CA LYS A 362 -5.00 -8.33 -16.69
C LYS A 362 -6.38 -7.75 -17.00
N LEU A 363 -7.44 -8.53 -16.78
CA LEU A 363 -8.81 -8.07 -16.98
C LEU A 363 -9.22 -7.03 -15.95
N ALA A 364 -8.92 -7.26 -14.67
CA ALA A 364 -9.24 -6.33 -13.59
C ALA A 364 -8.46 -5.02 -13.69
N PHE A 365 -7.18 -5.06 -14.08
CA PHE A 365 -6.39 -3.85 -14.33
C PHE A 365 -6.87 -3.08 -15.56
N ALA A 366 -7.30 -3.75 -16.60
CA ALA A 366 -7.90 -3.08 -17.76
C ALA A 366 -9.16 -2.29 -17.36
N ASP A 367 -9.98 -2.84 -16.45
CA ASP A 367 -11.14 -2.15 -15.90
C ASP A 367 -10.72 -0.98 -14.98
N ARG A 368 -9.69 -1.17 -14.14
CA ARG A 368 -9.11 -0.10 -13.32
C ARG A 368 -8.71 1.10 -14.19
N ASP A 369 -7.96 0.81 -15.23
CA ASP A 369 -7.36 1.84 -16.09
C ASP A 369 -8.40 2.58 -16.93
N ALA A 370 -9.58 2.01 -17.11
CA ALA A 370 -10.66 2.59 -17.91
C ALA A 370 -11.78 3.25 -17.09
N TRP A 371 -11.98 2.83 -15.83
CA TRP A 371 -13.19 3.18 -15.08
C TRP A 371 -12.98 3.71 -13.68
N TYR A 372 -11.86 3.37 -13.00
CA TYR A 372 -11.68 3.77 -11.60
C TYR A 372 -11.31 5.25 -11.48
N ALA A 373 -11.99 5.92 -10.58
CA ALA A 373 -11.77 7.33 -10.26
C ALA A 373 -12.47 7.70 -8.94
N ASP A 374 -12.38 8.97 -8.55
CA ASP A 374 -13.12 9.52 -7.43
C ASP A 374 -14.65 9.48 -7.73
N PRO A 375 -15.44 8.71 -6.94
CA PRO A 375 -16.87 8.59 -7.18
C PRO A 375 -17.66 9.91 -6.99
N GLN A 376 -17.09 10.90 -6.34
CA GLN A 376 -17.71 12.23 -6.22
C GLN A 376 -17.71 12.99 -7.56
N PHE A 377 -16.81 12.67 -8.45
CA PHE A 377 -16.66 13.32 -9.77
C PHE A 377 -17.15 12.45 -10.93
N VAL A 378 -17.04 11.13 -10.79
CA VAL A 378 -17.34 10.19 -11.88
C VAL A 378 -18.16 9.01 -11.35
N SER A 379 -19.29 8.73 -11.98
CA SER A 379 -20.04 7.51 -11.68
C SER A 379 -19.25 6.28 -12.13
N VAL A 380 -18.66 5.54 -11.20
CA VAL A 380 -17.99 4.26 -11.47
C VAL A 380 -19.04 3.15 -11.55
N PRO A 381 -19.01 2.24 -12.56
CA PRO A 381 -19.97 1.15 -12.65
C PRO A 381 -19.88 0.19 -11.46
N VAL A 382 -20.93 0.05 -10.69
CA VAL A 382 -20.98 -0.85 -9.52
C VAL A 382 -21.00 -2.32 -9.94
N GLU A 383 -21.43 -2.61 -11.16
CA GLU A 383 -21.45 -3.92 -11.80
C GLU A 383 -20.07 -4.57 -11.88
N LEU A 384 -19.01 -3.77 -11.87
CA LEU A 384 -17.61 -4.22 -11.83
C LEU A 384 -17.35 -5.27 -10.73
N LEU A 385 -18.07 -5.21 -9.61
CA LEU A 385 -17.93 -6.15 -8.49
C LEU A 385 -19.00 -7.26 -8.48
N SER A 386 -19.88 -7.31 -9.48
CA SER A 386 -20.90 -8.35 -9.53
C SER A 386 -20.33 -9.72 -9.94
N LYS A 387 -20.92 -10.79 -9.42
CA LYS A 387 -20.54 -12.17 -9.78
C LYS A 387 -20.87 -12.50 -11.25
N GLN A 388 -21.94 -11.89 -11.78
CA GLN A 388 -22.30 -12.06 -13.20
C GLN A 388 -21.20 -11.45 -14.09
N TYR A 389 -20.82 -10.20 -13.84
CA TYR A 389 -19.72 -9.58 -14.58
C TYR A 389 -18.43 -10.39 -14.50
N ALA A 390 -18.08 -10.89 -13.32
CA ALA A 390 -16.91 -11.74 -13.15
C ALA A 390 -16.98 -13.04 -13.97
N SER A 391 -18.17 -13.65 -14.08
CA SER A 391 -18.39 -14.81 -14.96
C SER A 391 -18.16 -14.47 -16.43
N ASP A 392 -18.67 -13.33 -16.90
CA ASP A 392 -18.48 -12.87 -18.28
C ASP A 392 -16.99 -12.59 -18.56
N ARG A 393 -16.29 -11.98 -17.58
CA ARG A 393 -14.85 -11.74 -17.70
C ARG A 393 -14.04 -13.02 -17.70
N ARG A 394 -14.39 -14.01 -16.86
CA ARG A 394 -13.76 -15.33 -16.82
C ARG A 394 -13.84 -16.06 -18.15
N ALA A 395 -14.95 -15.94 -18.87
CA ALA A 395 -15.13 -16.55 -20.19
C ALA A 395 -14.13 -16.03 -21.25
N LEU A 396 -13.48 -14.88 -21.00
CA LEU A 396 -12.44 -14.33 -21.89
C LEU A 396 -11.06 -14.95 -21.64
N ILE A 397 -10.86 -15.72 -20.58
CA ILE A 397 -9.58 -16.34 -20.25
C ILE A 397 -9.40 -17.63 -21.04
N ASN A 398 -8.32 -17.68 -21.84
CA ASN A 398 -7.95 -18.89 -22.53
C ASN A 398 -6.93 -19.67 -21.67
N PRO A 399 -7.23 -20.89 -21.19
CA PRO A 399 -6.36 -21.63 -20.28
C PRO A 399 -5.04 -22.10 -20.92
N LYS A 400 -4.90 -21.98 -22.24
CA LYS A 400 -3.74 -22.47 -23.03
C LYS A 400 -2.93 -21.33 -23.67
N ARG A 401 -3.37 -20.07 -23.54
CA ARG A 401 -2.71 -18.95 -24.20
C ARG A 401 -2.90 -17.63 -23.47
N ALA A 402 -1.78 -16.96 -23.19
CA ALA A 402 -1.77 -15.62 -22.61
C ALA A 402 -2.30 -14.57 -23.59
N SER A 403 -3.08 -13.62 -23.08
CA SER A 403 -3.60 -12.51 -23.87
C SER A 403 -2.64 -11.33 -23.85
N THR A 404 -2.43 -10.72 -25.02
CA THR A 404 -1.67 -9.47 -25.19
C THR A 404 -2.57 -8.23 -25.33
N LYS A 405 -3.90 -8.42 -25.27
CA LYS A 405 -4.88 -7.36 -25.54
C LYS A 405 -5.29 -6.64 -24.27
N PHE A 406 -5.32 -5.31 -24.29
CA PHE A 406 -6.02 -4.50 -23.31
C PHE A 406 -7.53 -4.64 -23.52
N ARG A 407 -8.25 -5.17 -22.50
CA ARG A 407 -9.65 -5.59 -22.64
C ARG A 407 -10.52 -5.07 -21.49
N PRO A 408 -10.73 -3.74 -21.37
CA PRO A 408 -11.68 -3.22 -20.39
C PRO A 408 -13.11 -3.63 -20.73
N GLY A 409 -13.95 -3.78 -19.71
CA GLY A 409 -15.38 -3.99 -19.89
C GLY A 409 -16.09 -2.77 -20.44
N THR A 410 -17.31 -2.97 -20.94
CA THR A 410 -18.18 -1.89 -21.43
C THR A 410 -19.47 -1.88 -20.63
N PHE A 411 -20.00 -0.69 -20.32
CA PHE A 411 -21.17 -0.52 -19.49
C PHE A 411 -22.18 0.41 -20.20
N GLY A 412 -23.27 -0.15 -20.67
CA GLY A 412 -24.28 0.56 -21.44
C GLY A 412 -23.71 1.21 -22.72
N LYS A 413 -23.96 2.51 -22.92
CA LYS A 413 -23.42 3.27 -24.06
C LYS A 413 -22.02 3.88 -23.77
N ARG A 414 -21.52 3.77 -22.54
CA ARG A 414 -20.24 4.36 -22.14
C ARG A 414 -19.09 3.56 -22.75
N ARG A 415 -18.14 4.27 -23.35
CA ARG A 415 -16.94 3.68 -23.94
C ARG A 415 -15.74 3.99 -23.05
N PRO A 416 -14.86 3.00 -22.80
CA PRO A 416 -13.64 3.25 -22.05
C PRO A 416 -12.71 4.17 -22.84
N VAL A 417 -12.08 5.12 -22.14
CA VAL A 417 -10.98 5.92 -22.69
C VAL A 417 -9.68 5.20 -22.39
N HIS A 418 -8.86 4.96 -23.41
CA HIS A 418 -7.58 4.30 -23.21
C HIS A 418 -6.62 5.27 -22.51
N PRO A 419 -6.04 4.90 -21.35
CA PRO A 419 -5.26 5.82 -20.54
C PRO A 419 -3.84 6.08 -21.07
N SER A 420 -3.38 5.31 -22.05
CA SER A 420 -2.07 5.48 -22.66
C SER A 420 -2.21 5.87 -24.13
N ARG A 421 -1.58 6.98 -24.51
CA ARG A 421 -1.41 7.36 -25.93
C ARG A 421 -0.25 6.62 -26.60
N HIS A 422 0.63 5.98 -25.81
CA HIS A 422 1.85 5.32 -26.27
C HIS A 422 2.02 3.97 -25.54
N PRO A 423 1.47 2.87 -26.07
CA PRO A 423 1.37 1.58 -25.36
C PRO A 423 2.68 0.79 -25.22
N LEU A 424 3.81 1.28 -25.78
CA LEU A 424 5.07 0.53 -25.77
C LEU A 424 6.24 1.47 -25.44
N ARG A 425 6.69 1.46 -24.20
CA ARG A 425 7.90 2.17 -23.79
C ARG A 425 8.81 1.31 -22.91
N ARG A 426 10.10 1.58 -22.99
CA ARG A 426 11.08 0.98 -22.07
C ARG A 426 10.85 1.56 -20.68
N PRO A 427 10.81 0.71 -19.65
CA PRO A 427 10.70 1.18 -18.27
C PRO A 427 11.86 2.10 -17.92
N LEU A 428 11.59 3.07 -17.04
CA LEU A 428 12.63 3.90 -16.44
C LEU A 428 13.59 3.03 -15.63
N PRO A 429 14.89 3.38 -15.55
CA PRO A 429 15.84 2.67 -14.72
C PRO A 429 15.36 2.60 -13.26
N ASP A 430 15.45 1.44 -12.63
CA ASP A 430 15.02 1.17 -11.24
C ASP A 430 15.58 2.16 -10.19
N ALA A 431 16.72 2.80 -10.48
CA ALA A 431 17.40 3.75 -9.59
C ALA A 431 16.59 5.04 -9.31
N LEU A 432 15.59 5.37 -10.15
CA LEU A 432 14.72 6.54 -9.97
C LEU A 432 13.31 6.15 -9.48
N ALA A 433 13.03 4.86 -9.36
CA ALA A 433 11.72 4.32 -8.97
C ALA A 433 11.51 4.21 -7.45
N SER A 434 12.17 5.04 -6.63
CA SER A 434 12.05 4.97 -5.15
C SER A 434 10.71 5.50 -4.58
N LYS A 435 9.69 5.64 -5.43
CA LYS A 435 8.32 5.95 -5.03
C LYS A 435 7.72 4.73 -4.35
N ASP A 436 7.96 4.59 -3.08
CA ASP A 436 7.55 3.42 -2.31
C ASP A 436 6.48 3.79 -1.27
N THR A 437 6.01 2.82 -0.55
CA THR A 437 4.91 2.88 0.41
C THR A 437 5.37 2.13 1.66
N THR A 438 4.73 2.35 2.80
CA THR A 438 4.88 1.45 3.93
C THR A 438 3.55 0.79 4.29
N SER A 439 3.55 -0.01 5.33
CA SER A 439 2.42 -0.85 5.73
C SER A 439 2.32 -0.86 7.24
N ILE A 440 1.09 -0.84 7.76
CA ILE A 440 0.79 -1.02 9.19
C ILE A 440 -0.44 -1.91 9.29
N ASN A 441 -0.29 -3.08 9.91
CA ASN A 441 -1.39 -4.00 10.17
C ASN A 441 -1.37 -4.44 11.62
N ILE A 442 -2.50 -4.32 12.29
CA ILE A 442 -2.67 -4.63 13.71
C ILE A 442 -3.93 -5.46 13.87
N ALA A 443 -3.86 -6.45 14.76
CA ALA A 443 -5.01 -7.17 15.28
C ALA A 443 -4.89 -7.26 16.80
N SER A 444 -6.01 -7.12 17.51
CA SER A 444 -6.11 -7.24 18.95
C SER A 444 -7.18 -8.25 19.37
N ALA A 445 -7.05 -8.77 20.58
CA ALA A 445 -7.91 -9.85 21.10
C ALA A 445 -9.39 -9.44 21.25
N ASP A 446 -9.70 -8.15 21.31
CA ASP A 446 -11.07 -7.62 21.31
C ASP A 446 -11.73 -7.67 19.92
N GLY A 447 -11.03 -8.18 18.92
CA GLY A 447 -11.50 -8.32 17.54
C GLY A 447 -11.30 -7.08 16.66
N MET A 448 -10.62 -6.03 17.15
CA MET A 448 -10.25 -4.91 16.26
C MET A 448 -9.21 -5.33 15.25
N LEU A 449 -9.38 -4.84 14.02
CA LEU A 449 -8.35 -4.87 12.97
C LEU A 449 -8.09 -3.46 12.47
N PHE A 450 -6.82 -3.15 12.27
CA PHE A 450 -6.39 -1.90 11.65
C PHE A 450 -5.45 -2.22 10.49
N SER A 451 -5.68 -1.63 9.32
CA SER A 451 -4.77 -1.73 8.16
C SER A 451 -4.57 -0.36 7.54
N ALA A 452 -3.33 0.02 7.29
CA ALA A 452 -2.96 1.27 6.65
C ALA A 452 -1.89 1.06 5.57
N SER A 453 -1.95 1.89 4.53
CA SER A 453 -0.94 1.94 3.46
C SER A 453 -0.46 3.39 3.27
N PRO A 454 0.35 3.94 4.19
CA PRO A 454 0.83 5.32 4.09
C PRO A 454 1.90 5.48 3.00
N SER A 455 1.86 6.63 2.29
CA SER A 455 2.72 6.93 1.14
C SER A 455 2.73 8.43 0.80
N GLY A 456 3.35 8.83 -0.32
CA GLY A 456 3.09 10.09 -1.05
C GLY A 456 4.18 11.14 -0.98
N ALA A 457 4.71 11.45 0.16
CA ALA A 457 5.83 12.39 0.31
C ALA A 457 7.16 11.66 0.12
N TRP A 458 7.41 11.18 -1.11
CA TRP A 458 8.60 10.40 -1.44
C TRP A 458 9.85 11.27 -1.56
N MET A 459 10.99 10.71 -1.21
CA MET A 459 12.26 11.37 -1.47
C MET A 459 12.60 11.34 -2.99
N PRO A 460 13.02 12.49 -3.56
CA PRO A 460 13.14 13.80 -2.96
C PRO A 460 11.78 14.54 -2.91
N SER A 461 11.29 14.82 -1.70
CA SER A 461 10.13 15.67 -1.48
C SER A 461 10.56 17.08 -1.06
N VAL A 462 9.73 18.06 -1.36
CA VAL A 462 9.94 19.45 -0.92
C VAL A 462 9.43 19.62 0.49
N ILE A 463 10.29 19.99 1.43
CA ILE A 463 9.88 20.36 2.78
C ILE A 463 9.35 21.79 2.75
N ALA A 464 8.11 21.99 3.19
CA ALA A 464 7.44 23.28 3.15
C ALA A 464 7.93 24.22 4.26
N GLY A 465 8.69 25.23 3.89
CA GLY A 465 9.17 26.26 4.82
C GLY A 465 9.90 25.70 6.02
N ARG A 466 9.51 26.13 7.22
CA ARG A 466 10.01 25.66 8.52
C ARG A 466 9.06 24.72 9.24
N THR A 467 8.10 24.15 8.53
CA THR A 467 7.16 23.16 9.11
C THR A 467 7.82 21.80 9.34
N GLY A 468 8.91 21.49 8.64
CA GLY A 468 9.50 20.17 8.57
C GLY A 468 8.63 19.16 7.80
N ILE A 469 7.53 19.58 7.19
CA ILE A 469 6.56 18.72 6.51
C ILE A 469 6.95 18.54 5.04
N PRO A 470 7.30 17.31 4.61
CA PRO A 470 7.52 17.02 3.19
C PRO A 470 6.18 16.98 2.44
N LEU A 471 6.09 17.68 1.31
CA LEU A 471 4.89 17.73 0.48
C LEU A 471 4.74 16.44 -0.34
N THR A 472 3.51 16.01 -0.57
CA THR A 472 3.21 14.89 -1.46
C THR A 472 3.43 15.25 -2.92
N GLN A 473 3.87 14.26 -3.71
CA GLN A 473 3.91 14.35 -5.17
C GLN A 473 2.73 13.58 -5.81
N ARG A 474 1.71 13.24 -5.03
CA ARG A 474 0.62 12.35 -5.48
C ARG A 474 -0.20 12.89 -6.66
N GLY A 475 -0.19 14.18 -6.91
CA GLY A 475 -0.87 14.80 -8.06
C GLY A 475 -0.47 14.21 -9.40
N HIS A 476 0.78 13.72 -9.55
CA HIS A 476 1.21 13.08 -10.80
C HIS A 476 0.54 11.71 -11.08
N SER A 477 -0.26 11.18 -10.14
CA SER A 477 -1.13 10.02 -10.40
C SER A 477 -2.38 10.37 -11.20
N PHE A 478 -2.71 11.64 -11.38
CA PHE A 478 -3.72 12.07 -12.33
C PHE A 478 -3.25 11.90 -13.78
N LEU A 479 -4.21 11.79 -14.67
CA LEU A 479 -3.96 11.84 -16.11
C LEU A 479 -4.33 13.22 -16.67
N THR A 480 -3.64 13.63 -17.73
CA THR A 480 -3.95 14.85 -18.50
C THR A 480 -4.64 14.52 -19.82
N ILE A 481 -5.47 13.47 -19.82
CA ILE A 481 -6.21 12.98 -20.99
C ILE A 481 -7.67 13.45 -20.87
N PRO A 482 -8.14 14.35 -21.75
CA PRO A 482 -9.53 14.80 -21.73
C PRO A 482 -10.53 13.65 -21.78
N GLY A 483 -11.56 13.71 -20.92
CA GLY A 483 -12.61 12.69 -20.84
C GLY A 483 -12.24 11.40 -20.12
N HIS A 484 -10.99 11.24 -19.67
CA HIS A 484 -10.62 10.09 -18.86
C HIS A 484 -11.17 10.24 -17.42
N PRO A 485 -11.70 9.15 -16.77
CA PRO A 485 -12.23 9.23 -15.41
C PRO A 485 -11.24 9.78 -14.38
N ASN A 486 -9.95 9.45 -14.50
CA ASN A 486 -8.89 9.94 -13.61
C ASN A 486 -8.19 11.21 -14.14
N VAL A 487 -8.85 12.02 -14.97
CA VAL A 487 -8.31 13.31 -15.39
C VAL A 487 -8.23 14.27 -14.21
N VAL A 488 -7.19 15.11 -14.20
CA VAL A 488 -7.00 16.12 -13.16
C VAL A 488 -8.13 17.15 -13.18
N GLU A 489 -8.72 17.38 -12.00
CA GLU A 489 -9.75 18.39 -11.75
C GLU A 489 -9.61 18.95 -10.34
N PRO A 490 -9.86 20.27 -10.10
CA PRO A 490 -9.86 20.87 -8.78
C PRO A 490 -10.81 20.14 -7.81
N GLY A 491 -10.35 19.96 -6.57
CA GLY A 491 -11.11 19.28 -5.51
C GLY A 491 -11.18 17.75 -5.61
N LYS A 492 -10.73 17.17 -6.70
CA LYS A 492 -10.77 15.72 -6.97
C LYS A 492 -9.62 14.98 -6.28
N ARG A 493 -9.88 13.76 -5.84
CA ARG A 493 -8.85 12.79 -5.43
C ARG A 493 -8.29 12.05 -6.65
N PRO A 494 -6.98 11.90 -6.81
CA PRO A 494 -6.43 11.03 -7.85
C PRO A 494 -6.77 9.57 -7.56
N ARG A 495 -6.85 8.74 -8.60
CA ARG A 495 -6.83 7.29 -8.42
C ARG A 495 -5.44 6.86 -7.96
N ILE A 496 -5.35 6.35 -6.74
CA ILE A 496 -4.10 5.97 -6.11
C ILE A 496 -3.88 4.46 -6.06
N THR A 497 -2.65 4.05 -5.78
CA THR A 497 -2.26 2.63 -5.70
C THR A 497 -2.36 2.04 -4.29
N LEU A 498 -2.65 2.86 -3.28
CA LEU A 498 -2.62 2.48 -1.87
C LEU A 498 -3.85 1.67 -1.49
N THR A 499 -3.65 0.50 -0.91
CA THR A 499 -4.77 -0.43 -0.74
C THR A 499 -4.67 -1.29 0.51
N PRO A 500 -4.96 -0.75 1.69
CA PRO A 500 -5.13 -1.58 2.88
C PRO A 500 -6.24 -2.62 2.64
N THR A 501 -6.14 -3.76 3.31
CA THR A 501 -7.07 -4.88 3.15
C THR A 501 -7.46 -5.44 4.51
N LEU A 502 -8.76 -5.65 4.73
CA LEU A 502 -9.27 -6.42 5.84
C LEU A 502 -10.06 -7.63 5.34
N VAL A 503 -10.02 -8.69 6.12
CA VAL A 503 -10.76 -9.92 5.84
C VAL A 503 -11.48 -10.37 7.09
N THR A 504 -12.75 -10.72 6.95
CA THR A 504 -13.54 -11.40 7.97
C THR A 504 -13.97 -12.78 7.48
N HIS A 505 -14.28 -13.66 8.40
CA HIS A 505 -14.84 -14.96 8.09
C HIS A 505 -16.04 -15.22 9.01
N ARG A 506 -17.24 -15.26 8.42
CA ARG A 506 -18.52 -15.39 9.17
C ARG A 506 -18.69 -14.29 10.23
N GLY A 507 -18.33 -13.06 9.89
CA GLY A 507 -18.40 -11.90 10.78
C GLY A 507 -17.20 -11.74 11.73
N GLU A 508 -16.41 -12.80 11.96
CA GLU A 508 -15.25 -12.76 12.85
C GLU A 508 -14.01 -12.20 12.16
N PRO A 509 -13.09 -11.53 12.90
CA PRO A 509 -11.85 -11.02 12.33
C PRO A 509 -10.98 -12.17 11.84
N PHE A 510 -10.42 -12.05 10.64
CA PHE A 510 -9.55 -13.09 10.09
C PHE A 510 -8.16 -12.58 9.74
N MET A 511 -8.06 -11.45 9.00
CA MET A 511 -6.75 -10.97 8.54
C MET A 511 -6.77 -9.48 8.24
N ALA A 512 -5.66 -8.79 8.55
CA ALA A 512 -5.33 -7.48 8.03
C ALA A 512 -4.00 -7.56 7.28
N LEU A 513 -3.94 -6.98 6.08
CA LEU A 513 -2.74 -7.05 5.23
C LEU A 513 -2.61 -5.83 4.33
N SER A 514 -1.37 -5.44 4.06
CA SER A 514 -1.01 -4.37 3.14
C SER A 514 0.42 -4.57 2.62
N THR A 515 0.80 -3.83 1.58
CA THR A 515 2.13 -3.91 0.98
C THR A 515 2.49 -2.60 0.27
N PRO A 516 3.77 -2.21 0.24
CA PRO A 516 4.27 -1.28 -0.76
C PRO A 516 4.35 -1.92 -2.15
N GLY A 517 4.69 -1.12 -3.18
CA GLY A 517 4.98 -1.61 -4.53
C GLY A 517 4.14 -1.00 -5.65
N GLY A 518 3.48 0.14 -5.43
CA GLY A 518 2.73 0.83 -6.48
C GLY A 518 1.67 -0.07 -7.11
N ASP A 519 1.68 -0.24 -8.42
CA ASP A 519 0.74 -1.08 -9.17
C ASP A 519 0.86 -2.58 -8.86
N GLN A 520 1.93 -3.01 -8.16
CA GLN A 520 2.09 -4.39 -7.73
C GLN A 520 1.30 -4.72 -6.46
N GLN A 521 0.81 -3.73 -5.72
CA GLN A 521 0.17 -3.96 -4.42
C GLN A 521 -0.95 -5.00 -4.50
N GLU A 522 -1.92 -4.82 -5.40
CA GLU A 522 -3.04 -5.77 -5.54
C GLU A 522 -2.61 -7.16 -6.00
N GLN A 523 -1.59 -7.22 -6.85
CA GLN A 523 -1.06 -8.49 -7.35
C GLN A 523 -0.39 -9.30 -6.23
N ALA A 524 0.41 -8.62 -5.39
CA ALA A 524 1.08 -9.26 -4.25
C ALA A 524 0.08 -9.65 -3.16
N LEU A 525 -0.87 -8.76 -2.83
CA LEU A 525 -1.89 -9.04 -1.81
C LEU A 525 -2.83 -10.16 -2.22
N LEU A 526 -3.18 -10.28 -3.51
CA LEU A 526 -3.96 -11.42 -4.02
C LEU A 526 -3.23 -12.75 -3.78
N GLN A 527 -1.93 -12.80 -4.06
CA GLN A 527 -1.11 -14.00 -3.85
C GLN A 527 -0.97 -14.35 -2.36
N VAL A 528 -0.71 -13.36 -1.50
CA VAL A 528 -0.66 -13.54 -0.04
C VAL A 528 -2.01 -14.02 0.50
N LEU A 529 -3.09 -13.41 0.04
CA LEU A 529 -4.44 -13.77 0.49
C LEU A 529 -4.81 -15.18 0.08
N LEU A 530 -4.59 -15.57 -1.17
CA LEU A 530 -4.87 -16.93 -1.64
C LEU A 530 -3.99 -17.99 -0.96
N ALA A 531 -2.73 -17.66 -0.63
CA ALA A 531 -1.87 -18.52 0.18
C ALA A 531 -2.49 -18.81 1.56
N ALA A 532 -3.07 -17.79 2.19
CA ALA A 532 -3.72 -17.92 3.49
C ALA A 532 -5.10 -18.59 3.43
N LEU A 533 -5.93 -18.26 2.41
CA LEU A 533 -7.33 -18.71 2.31
C LEU A 533 -7.47 -20.10 1.70
N VAL A 534 -6.71 -20.38 0.63
CA VAL A 534 -6.84 -21.63 -0.16
C VAL A 534 -5.82 -22.67 0.32
N PHE A 535 -4.57 -22.26 0.57
CA PHE A 535 -3.47 -23.19 0.89
C PHE A 535 -3.10 -23.20 2.37
N ASN A 536 -3.86 -22.48 3.22
CA ASN A 536 -3.72 -22.45 4.68
C ASN A 536 -2.30 -22.11 5.19
N PHE A 537 -1.58 -21.23 4.49
CA PHE A 537 -0.29 -20.75 4.95
C PHE A 537 -0.46 -19.91 6.23
N ASN A 538 0.51 -19.98 7.14
CA ASN A 538 0.59 -19.01 8.25
C ASN A 538 0.98 -17.62 7.73
N ALA A 539 0.83 -16.59 8.57
CA ALA A 539 1.06 -15.22 8.15
C ALA A 539 2.46 -14.97 7.55
N GLN A 540 3.52 -15.56 8.14
CA GLN A 540 4.89 -15.39 7.64
C GLN A 540 5.11 -16.15 6.33
N ALA A 541 4.66 -17.38 6.23
CA ALA A 541 4.78 -18.15 5.00
C ALA A 541 4.06 -17.48 3.83
N ALA A 542 2.89 -16.92 4.07
CA ALA A 542 2.12 -16.22 3.05
C ALA A 542 2.84 -14.97 2.51
N VAL A 543 3.44 -14.14 3.40
CA VAL A 543 4.12 -12.90 2.99
C VAL A 543 5.51 -13.17 2.40
N GLU A 544 6.15 -14.29 2.71
CA GLU A 544 7.52 -14.61 2.28
C GLU A 544 7.59 -15.51 1.05
N ALA A 545 6.48 -16.15 0.69
CA ALA A 545 6.39 -17.04 -0.47
C ALA A 545 6.87 -16.38 -1.77
N PRO A 546 7.47 -17.15 -2.71
CA PRO A 546 7.83 -16.65 -4.04
C PRO A 546 6.63 -16.06 -4.77
N ARG A 547 6.79 -14.85 -5.33
CA ARG A 547 5.72 -14.10 -6.00
C ARG A 547 6.07 -13.79 -7.45
N PHE A 548 5.04 -13.41 -8.20
CA PHE A 548 5.16 -12.91 -9.57
C PHE A 548 4.53 -11.52 -9.69
N GLN A 549 4.85 -10.82 -10.79
CA GLN A 549 4.30 -9.52 -11.14
C GLN A 549 4.02 -9.44 -12.64
N SER A 550 2.79 -9.14 -13.02
CA SER A 550 2.45 -8.75 -14.39
C SER A 550 2.69 -7.25 -14.60
N LYS A 551 3.26 -6.91 -15.75
CA LYS A 551 3.41 -5.54 -16.24
C LYS A 551 2.32 -5.16 -17.27
N HIS A 552 1.39 -6.06 -17.54
CA HIS A 552 0.27 -5.84 -18.46
C HIS A 552 -0.83 -4.97 -17.82
N LEU A 553 -0.48 -3.75 -17.52
CA LEU A 553 -1.31 -2.69 -16.94
C LEU A 553 -0.72 -1.33 -17.32
N VAL A 554 -1.51 -0.26 -17.21
CA VAL A 554 -0.98 1.10 -17.36
C VAL A 554 -0.38 1.55 -16.03
N ALA A 555 0.90 1.92 -16.03
CA ALA A 555 1.58 2.40 -14.84
C ALA A 555 0.85 3.63 -14.24
N SER A 556 0.71 3.64 -12.91
CA SER A 556 0.03 4.75 -12.21
C SER A 556 0.91 5.98 -12.07
N PHE A 557 2.18 5.90 -12.46
CA PHE A 557 3.19 6.92 -12.23
C PHE A 557 3.99 7.22 -13.50
N ASP A 558 4.70 8.33 -13.47
CA ASP A 558 5.67 8.77 -14.46
C ASP A 558 5.07 8.92 -15.86
N ASP A 559 5.46 8.10 -16.81
CA ASP A 559 5.03 8.17 -18.21
C ASP A 559 3.73 7.40 -18.50
N HIS A 560 3.14 6.75 -17.47
CA HIS A 560 1.97 5.89 -17.61
C HIS A 560 2.14 4.79 -18.68
N ALA A 561 3.37 4.23 -18.78
CA ALA A 561 3.71 3.20 -19.75
C ALA A 561 2.97 1.88 -19.46
N MET A 562 2.84 1.05 -20.48
CA MET A 562 2.33 -0.32 -20.39
C MET A 562 3.31 -1.27 -21.07
N GLU A 563 3.62 -2.38 -20.44
CA GLU A 563 4.44 -3.46 -20.98
C GLU A 563 3.55 -4.71 -21.21
N PRO A 564 2.92 -4.82 -22.39
CA PRO A 564 1.98 -5.89 -22.66
C PRO A 564 2.61 -7.26 -22.50
N ASN A 565 1.96 -8.12 -21.70
CA ASN A 565 2.30 -9.53 -21.52
C ASN A 565 3.63 -9.83 -20.80
N VAL A 566 4.36 -8.82 -20.32
CA VAL A 566 5.55 -9.04 -19.49
C VAL A 566 5.14 -9.58 -18.13
N LEU A 567 5.80 -10.67 -17.70
CA LEU A 567 5.58 -11.37 -16.43
C LEU A 567 6.92 -11.60 -15.72
N LEU A 568 7.11 -10.91 -14.61
CA LEU A 568 8.29 -11.07 -13.76
C LEU A 568 8.06 -12.21 -12.76
N LEU A 569 8.99 -13.14 -12.66
CA LEU A 569 8.94 -14.26 -11.70
C LEU A 569 10.10 -14.20 -10.70
N ASP A 570 9.81 -14.55 -9.45
CA ASP A 570 10.81 -14.66 -8.38
C ASP A 570 11.81 -15.78 -8.71
N GLU A 571 13.10 -15.51 -8.51
CA GLU A 571 14.21 -16.44 -8.78
C GLU A 571 14.15 -17.77 -7.99
N ARG A 572 13.36 -17.82 -6.91
CA ARG A 572 13.14 -19.03 -6.11
C ARG A 572 12.15 -20.01 -6.75
N MET A 573 11.49 -19.62 -7.84
CA MET A 573 10.61 -20.55 -8.59
C MET A 573 11.44 -21.51 -9.44
N PRO A 574 11.06 -22.81 -9.55
CA PRO A 574 11.75 -23.78 -10.40
C PRO A 574 11.75 -23.38 -11.89
N SER A 575 12.80 -23.76 -12.63
CA SER A 575 12.98 -23.40 -14.05
C SER A 575 11.79 -23.80 -14.92
N PHE A 576 11.20 -24.96 -14.70
CA PHE A 576 10.06 -25.43 -15.49
C PHE A 576 8.84 -24.49 -15.39
N VAL A 577 8.70 -23.72 -14.30
CA VAL A 577 7.62 -22.74 -14.16
C VAL A 577 7.81 -21.62 -15.18
N PHE A 578 9.06 -21.18 -15.40
CA PHE A 578 9.39 -20.18 -16.40
C PHE A 578 9.12 -20.71 -17.82
N GLU A 579 9.61 -21.92 -18.11
CA GLU A 579 9.48 -22.57 -19.43
C GLU A 579 8.01 -22.81 -19.81
N ASP A 580 7.21 -23.34 -18.89
CA ASP A 580 5.79 -23.61 -19.14
C ASP A 580 4.97 -22.32 -19.27
N LEU A 581 5.29 -21.23 -18.54
CA LEU A 581 4.62 -19.94 -18.69
C LEU A 581 5.00 -19.24 -19.99
N ASP A 582 6.26 -19.34 -20.42
CA ASP A 582 6.70 -18.85 -21.72
C ASP A 582 5.99 -19.61 -22.86
N ALA A 583 5.86 -20.93 -22.74
CA ALA A 583 5.12 -21.76 -23.69
C ALA A 583 3.62 -21.40 -23.76
N LEU A 584 3.03 -20.88 -22.69
CA LEU A 584 1.69 -20.31 -22.69
C LEU A 584 1.62 -18.94 -23.37
N GLY A 585 2.77 -18.34 -23.73
CA GLY A 585 2.90 -17.09 -24.45
C GLY A 585 3.05 -15.86 -23.55
N HIS A 586 3.37 -16.01 -22.26
CA HIS A 586 3.83 -14.90 -21.44
C HIS A 586 5.27 -14.52 -21.82
N GLN A 587 5.60 -13.22 -21.76
CA GLN A 587 6.99 -12.77 -21.85
C GLN A 587 7.60 -12.83 -20.46
N VAL A 588 8.22 -13.98 -20.15
CA VAL A 588 8.70 -14.27 -18.80
C VAL A 588 10.09 -13.67 -18.59
N GLU A 589 10.24 -12.92 -17.51
CA GLU A 589 11.50 -12.33 -17.08
C GLU A 589 11.84 -12.78 -15.65
N LEU A 590 13.12 -13.08 -15.42
CA LEU A 590 13.62 -13.42 -14.10
C LEU A 590 13.83 -12.16 -13.26
N ARG A 591 13.27 -12.12 -12.07
CA ARG A 591 13.56 -11.11 -11.07
C ARG A 591 14.61 -11.63 -10.08
N ARG A 592 15.82 -11.12 -10.20
CA ARG A 592 17.01 -11.57 -9.42
C ARG A 592 17.06 -11.06 -7.98
N SER A 593 16.16 -10.21 -7.58
CA SER A 593 16.07 -9.82 -6.18
C SER A 593 14.90 -10.55 -5.54
N ARG A 594 15.12 -11.17 -4.41
CA ARG A 594 14.05 -11.73 -3.54
C ARG A 594 12.99 -10.69 -3.17
N ASN A 595 13.24 -9.44 -3.52
CA ASN A 595 12.29 -8.34 -3.51
C ASN A 595 11.53 -8.33 -4.84
N SER A 596 10.32 -8.88 -4.86
CA SER A 596 9.41 -8.85 -6.01
C SER A 596 8.80 -7.45 -6.29
N GLY A 597 9.42 -6.35 -5.79
CA GLY A 597 8.89 -4.98 -5.87
C GLY A 597 7.70 -4.73 -4.93
N SER A 598 7.46 -5.66 -4.00
CA SER A 598 6.47 -5.56 -2.93
C SER A 598 7.08 -6.06 -1.63
N ALA A 599 6.55 -5.62 -0.51
CA ALA A 599 7.01 -6.03 0.82
C ALA A 599 5.80 -6.24 1.74
N PRO A 600 4.99 -7.27 1.50
CA PRO A 600 3.76 -7.48 2.22
C PRO A 600 4.00 -7.71 3.70
N THR A 601 3.04 -7.21 4.47
CA THR A 601 2.91 -7.45 5.90
C THR A 601 1.48 -7.93 6.17
N ALA A 602 1.32 -8.81 7.16
CA ALA A 602 0.02 -9.37 7.48
C ALA A 602 -0.08 -9.73 8.95
N VAL A 603 -1.27 -9.58 9.51
CA VAL A 603 -1.68 -10.20 10.78
C VAL A 603 -2.87 -11.12 10.49
N LYS A 604 -2.89 -12.31 11.09
CA LYS A 604 -3.91 -13.35 10.88
C LYS A 604 -4.41 -13.87 12.22
N VAL A 605 -5.70 -13.80 12.46
CA VAL A 605 -6.35 -14.31 13.67
C VAL A 605 -6.72 -15.78 13.46
N LEU A 606 -6.28 -16.63 14.35
CA LEU A 606 -6.58 -18.07 14.34
C LEU A 606 -7.86 -18.34 15.11
N ARG A 607 -8.50 -19.47 14.83
CA ARG A 607 -9.76 -19.89 15.49
C ARG A 607 -9.68 -20.02 17.02
N ASN A 608 -8.48 -20.25 17.54
CA ASN A 608 -8.22 -20.35 18.98
C ASN A 608 -7.88 -19.00 19.64
N GLY A 609 -8.01 -17.89 18.91
CA GLY A 609 -7.72 -16.54 19.39
C GLY A 609 -6.25 -16.12 19.30
N VAL A 610 -5.33 -17.03 18.95
CA VAL A 610 -3.93 -16.67 18.71
C VAL A 610 -3.83 -15.79 17.46
N ILE A 611 -3.04 -14.73 17.54
CA ILE A 611 -2.82 -13.80 16.44
C ILE A 611 -1.42 -14.03 15.87
N GLU A 612 -1.33 -14.37 14.59
CA GLU A 612 -0.07 -14.49 13.85
C GLU A 612 0.27 -13.16 13.20
N ALA A 613 1.55 -12.80 13.17
CA ALA A 613 2.08 -11.70 12.36
C ALA A 613 3.21 -12.19 11.47
N GLY A 614 3.20 -11.73 10.22
CA GLY A 614 4.22 -11.99 9.22
C GLY A 614 4.68 -10.69 8.56
N ALA A 615 5.98 -10.58 8.29
CA ALA A 615 6.60 -9.41 7.69
C ALA A 615 7.65 -9.82 6.67
N ASP A 616 7.58 -9.26 5.46
CA ASP A 616 8.55 -9.53 4.39
C ASP A 616 9.98 -9.16 4.86
N PRO A 617 10.93 -10.11 4.88
CA PRO A 617 12.26 -9.88 5.40
C PRO A 617 13.16 -9.06 4.46
N TYR A 618 12.83 -9.02 3.18
CA TYR A 618 13.70 -8.48 2.14
C TYR A 618 13.60 -6.96 1.97
N ALA A 619 12.55 -6.36 2.54
CA ALA A 619 12.35 -4.91 2.54
C ALA A 619 12.27 -4.33 3.97
N PHE A 620 12.95 -4.95 4.92
CA PHE A 620 13.09 -4.47 6.29
C PHE A 620 11.76 -4.21 7.00
N ARG A 621 10.78 -5.10 6.81
CA ARG A 621 9.52 -5.09 7.54
C ARG A 621 9.65 -5.91 8.82
N TYR A 622 8.90 -5.53 9.86
CA TYR A 622 9.00 -6.14 11.17
C TYR A 622 7.63 -6.54 11.71
N ALA A 623 7.64 -7.60 12.52
CA ALA A 623 6.47 -8.10 13.22
C ALA A 623 6.77 -8.26 14.70
N ALA A 624 5.76 -8.04 15.53
CA ALA A 624 5.79 -8.29 16.97
C ALA A 624 4.45 -8.85 17.43
N GLY A 625 4.46 -9.59 18.53
CA GLY A 625 3.26 -10.16 19.16
C GLY A 625 3.42 -10.17 20.67
N TRP A 626 2.28 -10.04 21.37
CA TRP A 626 2.20 -9.99 22.83
C TRP A 626 1.04 -10.82 23.36
#